data_3fdaa01ec6282e854baaf0b70d0b3cee
#
_entry.id   3fdaa01ec6282e854baaf0b70d0b3cee
#
_cell.length_a   1.000
_cell.length_b   1.000
_cell.length_c   1.000
_cell.angle_alpha   90.00
_cell.angle_beta   90.00
_cell.angle_gamma   90.00
#
_symmetry.space_group_name_H-M   'P 1'
#
loop_
_entity.id
_entity.type
_entity.pdbx_description
1 polymer ?
#
loop_
_entity_poly.entity_id
_entity_poly.type
_entity_poly.pdbx_seq_one_letter_code
_entity_poly.pdbx_strand_id
1 'polypeptide(L)'
;MLWAVVGHSISKGTTNFVPVKLFVLGRPGSGKSEAYRQIDKYIQQSHKNWSVIHFTDYEILQEMFQFEKYFQLNEKLRKFQPREHEGFDVRDFSVLDDVLKELEKKIRFRVSNVCNEQLIVIEFARDDYGKALKLFSPNFLKDAYFLFINSDINTCIQRVHDRVAHSSSIDDHFVSDDIICSYYKRQRIPFKLERVDFLNSNKVQVITTKMHLINNKGSQQDFTKKINRFINSIIKHEEQEKSSSILGEALTQWGHNHILVRASKLRMRAVSLLRN
;
A
#
# COMPACT_ATOMS: atom_id res chain seq x y z
N MET A 1 17.52 44.49 -38.87
CA MET A 1 16.48 44.43 -37.80
C MET A 1 16.08 43.01 -37.63
N LEU A 2 16.65 42.31 -36.66
CA LEU A 2 16.29 40.92 -36.30
C LEU A 2 15.66 40.96 -34.91
N TRP A 3 14.38 40.60 -34.83
CA TRP A 3 13.68 40.36 -33.58
C TRP A 3 13.97 38.94 -33.14
N ALA A 4 14.75 38.76 -32.07
CA ALA A 4 14.92 37.51 -31.40
C ALA A 4 13.71 37.25 -30.48
N VAL A 5 12.86 36.33 -30.86
CA VAL A 5 11.79 35.81 -30.00
C VAL A 5 12.45 34.89 -28.96
N VAL A 6 12.57 35.36 -27.74
CA VAL A 6 12.99 34.56 -26.61
C VAL A 6 11.80 33.68 -26.23
N GLY A 7 11.80 32.44 -26.73
CA GLY A 7 10.89 31.41 -26.30
C GLY A 7 11.16 31.02 -24.85
N HIS A 8 10.33 31.49 -23.93
CA HIS A 8 10.30 30.94 -22.56
C HIS A 8 9.77 29.53 -22.65
N SER A 9 10.68 28.56 -22.62
CA SER A 9 10.35 27.16 -22.36
C SER A 9 9.87 27.07 -20.91
N ILE A 10 8.56 27.02 -20.74
CA ILE A 10 7.96 26.65 -19.44
C ILE A 10 8.32 25.18 -19.24
N SER A 11 9.32 24.91 -18.44
CA SER A 11 9.58 23.57 -17.93
C SER A 11 8.30 23.12 -17.20
N LYS A 12 7.57 22.19 -17.80
CA LYS A 12 6.50 21.46 -17.09
C LYS A 12 7.15 20.85 -15.87
N GLY A 13 6.88 21.42 -14.70
CA GLY A 13 7.28 20.83 -13.45
C GLY A 13 6.77 19.39 -13.42
N THR A 14 7.67 18.43 -13.38
CA THR A 14 7.35 17.02 -13.12
C THR A 14 6.82 16.97 -11.71
N THR A 15 5.50 16.97 -11.56
CA THR A 15 4.86 16.65 -10.29
C THR A 15 5.27 15.21 -9.94
N ASN A 16 6.16 15.07 -8.98
CA ASN A 16 6.53 13.77 -8.44
C ASN A 16 5.28 13.20 -7.73
N PHE A 17 4.57 12.32 -8.41
CA PHE A 17 3.44 11.62 -7.81
C PHE A 17 3.97 10.64 -6.77
N VAL A 18 3.52 10.79 -5.52
CA VAL A 18 3.78 9.82 -4.46
C VAL A 18 2.66 8.78 -4.52
N PRO A 19 2.98 7.50 -4.79
CA PRO A 19 1.97 6.46 -4.85
C PRO A 19 1.28 6.27 -3.52
N VAL A 20 -0.04 6.07 -3.56
CA VAL A 20 -0.84 5.75 -2.38
C VAL A 20 -0.68 4.28 -2.03
N LYS A 21 -0.33 3.97 -0.79
CA LYS A 21 -0.12 2.61 -0.31
C LYS A 21 -1.35 2.13 0.47
N LEU A 22 -1.86 0.97 0.08
CA LEU A 22 -2.96 0.30 0.76
C LEU A 22 -2.54 -1.11 1.17
N PHE A 23 -2.41 -1.35 2.45
CA PHE A 23 -2.21 -2.68 3.01
C PHE A 23 -3.55 -3.40 3.14
N VAL A 24 -3.69 -4.57 2.51
CA VAL A 24 -4.85 -5.44 2.61
C VAL A 24 -4.46 -6.65 3.47
N LEU A 25 -4.99 -6.70 4.67
CA LEU A 25 -4.59 -7.61 5.73
C LEU A 25 -5.74 -8.55 6.09
N GLY A 26 -5.41 -9.76 6.51
CA GLY A 26 -6.38 -10.78 6.91
C GLY A 26 -5.82 -12.19 6.77
N ARG A 27 -6.51 -13.19 7.35
CA ARG A 27 -6.12 -14.61 7.23
C ARG A 27 -6.09 -15.09 5.78
N PRO A 28 -5.36 -16.18 5.46
CA PRO A 28 -5.64 -16.95 4.25
C PRO A 28 -7.14 -17.28 4.17
N GLY A 29 -7.75 -17.18 3.01
CA GLY A 29 -9.19 -17.41 2.83
C GLY A 29 -10.13 -16.31 3.35
N SER A 30 -9.63 -15.21 3.95
CA SER A 30 -10.51 -14.13 4.42
C SER A 30 -11.16 -13.29 3.32
N GLY A 31 -10.61 -13.32 2.09
CA GLY A 31 -11.09 -12.56 0.95
C GLY A 31 -10.22 -11.37 0.56
N LYS A 32 -8.93 -11.38 0.91
CA LYS A 32 -7.97 -10.32 0.54
C LYS A 32 -7.81 -10.16 -0.96
N SER A 33 -7.52 -11.26 -1.68
CA SER A 33 -7.36 -11.25 -3.13
C SER A 33 -8.66 -10.89 -3.85
N GLU A 34 -9.83 -11.25 -3.28
CA GLU A 34 -11.11 -10.77 -3.78
C GLU A 34 -11.28 -9.26 -3.58
N ALA A 35 -10.83 -8.73 -2.42
CA ALA A 35 -10.83 -7.28 -2.21
C ALA A 35 -9.95 -6.58 -3.24
N TYR A 36 -8.76 -7.10 -3.54
CA TYR A 36 -7.91 -6.56 -4.60
C TYR A 36 -8.62 -6.55 -5.95
N ARG A 37 -9.23 -7.66 -6.38
CA ARG A 37 -9.98 -7.73 -7.64
C ARG A 37 -11.12 -6.69 -7.71
N GLN A 38 -11.83 -6.49 -6.61
CA GLN A 38 -12.88 -5.46 -6.53
C GLN A 38 -12.32 -4.04 -6.56
N ILE A 39 -11.18 -3.79 -5.92
CA ILE A 39 -10.47 -2.50 -5.94
C ILE A 39 -10.04 -2.17 -7.37
N ASP A 40 -9.36 -3.09 -8.04
CA ASP A 40 -8.87 -2.90 -9.40
C ASP A 40 -10.03 -2.62 -10.36
N LYS A 41 -11.07 -3.47 -10.33
CA LYS A 41 -12.28 -3.27 -11.12
C LYS A 41 -12.94 -1.91 -10.88
N TYR A 42 -13.07 -1.50 -9.62
CA TYR A 42 -13.71 -0.24 -9.27
C TYR A 42 -12.90 0.96 -9.78
N ILE A 43 -11.60 0.93 -9.62
CA ILE A 43 -10.72 2.01 -10.11
C ILE A 43 -10.75 2.09 -11.62
N GLN A 44 -10.63 0.99 -12.34
CA GLN A 44 -10.72 0.97 -13.80
C GLN A 44 -12.04 1.53 -14.33
N GLN A 45 -13.16 1.30 -13.62
CA GLN A 45 -14.47 1.76 -14.03
C GLN A 45 -14.75 3.23 -13.67
N SER A 46 -14.30 3.68 -12.50
CA SER A 46 -14.73 4.94 -11.89
C SER A 46 -13.64 6.01 -11.81
N HIS A 47 -12.36 5.62 -11.90
CA HIS A 47 -11.21 6.50 -11.67
C HIS A 47 -10.11 6.27 -12.71
N LYS A 48 -10.39 6.55 -13.98
CA LYS A 48 -9.52 6.23 -15.13
C LYS A 48 -8.10 6.83 -15.08
N ASN A 49 -7.90 7.86 -14.28
CA ASN A 49 -6.58 8.49 -14.08
C ASN A 49 -5.70 7.74 -13.07
N TRP A 50 -6.29 6.77 -12.36
CA TRP A 50 -5.60 5.95 -11.38
C TRP A 50 -5.24 4.59 -11.98
N SER A 51 -4.09 4.06 -11.59
CA SER A 51 -3.70 2.69 -11.85
C SER A 51 -3.49 1.92 -10.55
N VAL A 52 -3.69 0.62 -10.59
CA VAL A 52 -3.50 -0.26 -9.42
C VAL A 52 -2.33 -1.18 -9.69
N ILE A 53 -1.44 -1.31 -8.71
CA ILE A 53 -0.37 -2.32 -8.73
C ILE A 53 -0.54 -3.19 -7.49
N HIS A 54 -0.50 -4.50 -7.69
CA HIS A 54 -0.62 -5.49 -6.63
C HIS A 54 0.72 -6.10 -6.28
N PHE A 55 0.99 -6.22 -4.98
CA PHE A 55 2.12 -6.94 -4.42
C PHE A 55 1.63 -7.86 -3.32
N THR A 56 2.09 -9.10 -3.35
CA THR A 56 1.78 -10.09 -2.32
C THR A 56 3.04 -10.74 -1.77
N ASP A 57 3.03 -11.07 -0.49
CA ASP A 57 4.11 -11.83 0.14
C ASP A 57 4.17 -13.28 -0.38
N TYR A 58 3.07 -13.79 -0.90
CA TYR A 58 3.00 -15.14 -1.45
C TYR A 58 3.92 -15.34 -2.66
N GLU A 59 4.02 -14.36 -3.56
CA GLU A 59 4.92 -14.44 -4.72
C GLU A 59 6.37 -14.67 -4.27
N ILE A 60 6.82 -13.97 -3.24
CA ILE A 60 8.18 -14.11 -2.70
C ILE A 60 8.35 -15.47 -2.02
N LEU A 61 7.35 -15.89 -1.23
CA LEU A 61 7.36 -17.22 -0.60
C LEU A 61 7.44 -18.33 -1.65
N GLN A 62 6.70 -18.20 -2.75
CA GLN A 62 6.71 -19.17 -3.84
C GLN A 62 8.08 -19.20 -4.56
N GLU A 63 8.68 -18.04 -4.84
CA GLU A 63 10.03 -17.95 -5.37
C GLU A 63 11.04 -18.68 -4.48
N MET A 64 10.97 -18.47 -3.15
CA MET A 64 11.84 -19.13 -2.18
C MET A 64 11.59 -20.64 -2.11
N PHE A 65 10.34 -21.08 -2.12
CA PHE A 65 9.98 -22.49 -2.16
C PHE A 65 10.50 -23.18 -3.44
N GLN A 66 10.31 -22.56 -4.61
CA GLN A 66 10.82 -23.10 -5.87
C GLN A 66 12.35 -23.17 -5.89
N PHE A 67 13.02 -22.18 -5.29
CA PHE A 67 14.48 -22.22 -5.11
C PHE A 67 14.92 -23.44 -4.29
N GLU A 68 14.30 -23.71 -3.14
CA GLU A 68 14.62 -24.89 -2.31
C GLU A 68 14.40 -26.21 -3.07
N LYS A 69 13.30 -26.27 -3.86
CA LYS A 69 12.97 -27.43 -4.68
C LYS A 69 14.00 -27.66 -5.81
N TYR A 70 14.39 -26.58 -6.49
CA TYR A 70 15.33 -26.63 -7.60
C TYR A 70 16.73 -27.08 -7.14
N PHE A 71 17.23 -26.51 -6.04
CA PHE A 71 18.55 -26.85 -5.49
C PHE A 71 18.56 -28.11 -4.62
N GLN A 72 17.45 -28.82 -4.51
CA GLN A 72 17.29 -30.05 -3.75
C GLN A 72 17.90 -29.95 -2.32
N LEU A 73 17.64 -28.85 -1.64
CA LEU A 73 18.19 -28.61 -0.32
C LEU A 73 17.93 -29.79 0.62
N ASN A 74 18.91 -30.07 1.49
CA ASN A 74 18.75 -31.10 2.52
C ASN A 74 17.50 -30.82 3.35
N GLU A 75 16.74 -31.87 3.69
CA GLU A 75 15.46 -31.76 4.42
C GLU A 75 15.58 -30.95 5.71
N LYS A 76 16.72 -31.05 6.41
CA LYS A 76 16.99 -30.27 7.64
C LYS A 76 17.16 -28.77 7.41
N LEU A 77 17.47 -28.36 6.18
CA LEU A 77 17.67 -26.96 5.79
C LEU A 77 16.42 -26.36 5.13
N ARG A 78 15.43 -27.20 4.79
CA ARG A 78 14.20 -26.74 4.14
C ARG A 78 13.34 -25.94 5.11
N LYS A 79 12.97 -24.76 4.68
CA LYS A 79 12.04 -23.88 5.40
C LYS A 79 10.59 -24.13 5.02
N PHE A 80 10.37 -24.89 3.92
CA PHE A 80 9.06 -25.20 3.38
C PHE A 80 8.81 -26.70 3.33
N GLN A 81 7.53 -27.07 3.51
CA GLN A 81 7.04 -28.43 3.32
C GLN A 81 6.10 -28.46 2.13
N PRO A 82 6.41 -29.21 1.07
CA PRO A 82 5.48 -29.37 -0.06
C PRO A 82 4.14 -29.96 0.38
N ARG A 83 3.07 -29.50 -0.23
CA ARG A 83 1.71 -29.96 -0.06
C ARG A 83 1.08 -30.28 -1.41
N GLU A 84 -0.17 -30.73 -1.37
CA GLU A 84 -0.98 -30.98 -2.56
C GLU A 84 -1.20 -29.69 -3.37
N HIS A 85 -1.59 -29.86 -4.64
CA HIS A 85 -1.91 -28.75 -5.54
C HIS A 85 -0.76 -27.72 -5.68
N GLU A 86 0.49 -28.19 -5.71
CA GLU A 86 1.70 -27.37 -5.79
C GLU A 86 1.85 -26.36 -4.64
N GLY A 87 1.06 -26.52 -3.57
CA GLY A 87 1.12 -25.71 -2.37
C GLY A 87 2.30 -26.07 -1.47
N PHE A 88 2.50 -25.28 -0.44
CA PHE A 88 3.49 -25.53 0.60
C PHE A 88 3.05 -24.95 1.93
N ASP A 89 3.52 -25.56 3.01
CA ASP A 89 3.48 -24.99 4.35
C ASP A 89 4.84 -24.42 4.73
N VAL A 90 4.84 -23.35 5.49
CA VAL A 90 6.05 -22.79 6.09
C VAL A 90 6.38 -23.58 7.35
N ARG A 91 7.58 -24.19 7.41
CA ARG A 91 8.13 -24.88 8.59
C ARG A 91 8.85 -23.93 9.53
N ASP A 92 9.65 -23.05 8.96
CA ASP A 92 10.39 -22.02 9.68
C ASP A 92 9.72 -20.65 9.46
N PHE A 93 8.93 -20.25 10.45
CA PHE A 93 8.19 -18.97 10.37
C PHE A 93 9.08 -17.72 10.37
N SER A 94 10.40 -17.85 10.65
CA SER A 94 11.32 -16.72 10.53
C SER A 94 11.43 -16.21 9.08
N VAL A 95 11.18 -17.09 8.09
CA VAL A 95 11.16 -16.72 6.68
C VAL A 95 10.11 -15.65 6.38
N LEU A 96 9.01 -15.63 7.13
CA LEU A 96 7.94 -14.67 6.93
C LEU A 96 8.37 -13.22 7.21
N ASP A 97 9.33 -13.04 8.13
CA ASP A 97 9.88 -11.73 8.45
C ASP A 97 10.80 -11.24 7.32
N ASP A 98 11.63 -12.13 6.78
CA ASP A 98 12.52 -11.81 5.65
C ASP A 98 11.73 -11.49 4.39
N VAL A 99 10.63 -12.21 4.15
CA VAL A 99 9.71 -11.97 3.03
C VAL A 99 9.11 -10.56 3.08
N LEU A 100 8.72 -10.06 4.26
CA LEU A 100 8.16 -8.70 4.37
C LEU A 100 9.20 -7.62 4.11
N LYS A 101 10.45 -7.83 4.55
CA LYS A 101 11.57 -6.91 4.24
C LYS A 101 11.86 -6.88 2.73
N GLU A 102 11.82 -8.06 2.09
CA GLU A 102 12.03 -8.16 0.65
C GLU A 102 10.85 -7.55 -0.14
N LEU A 103 9.62 -7.72 0.35
CA LEU A 103 8.43 -7.11 -0.21
C LEU A 103 8.54 -5.57 -0.26
N GLU A 104 9.00 -4.92 0.83
CA GLU A 104 9.26 -3.47 0.82
C GLU A 104 10.29 -3.09 -0.26
N LYS A 105 11.39 -3.85 -0.40
CA LYS A 105 12.42 -3.55 -1.40
C LYS A 105 11.87 -3.69 -2.83
N LYS A 106 11.13 -4.77 -3.13
CA LYS A 106 10.49 -4.97 -4.44
C LYS A 106 9.54 -3.81 -4.77
N ILE A 107 8.72 -3.38 -3.82
CA ILE A 107 7.79 -2.26 -4.01
C ILE A 107 8.56 -0.96 -4.30
N ARG A 108 9.56 -0.62 -3.49
CA ARG A 108 10.36 0.59 -3.67
C ARG A 108 11.04 0.63 -5.02
N PHE A 109 11.59 -0.49 -5.46
CA PHE A 109 12.23 -0.60 -6.77
C PHE A 109 11.23 -0.37 -7.90
N ARG A 110 10.05 -0.97 -7.81
CA ARG A 110 9.01 -0.88 -8.85
C ARG A 110 8.42 0.51 -9.01
N VAL A 111 8.28 1.25 -7.90
CA VAL A 111 7.59 2.55 -7.88
C VAL A 111 8.52 3.76 -8.03
N SER A 112 9.82 3.56 -8.21
CA SER A 112 10.81 4.65 -8.32
C SER A 112 10.62 5.57 -9.53
N ASN A 113 9.81 5.18 -10.53
CA ASN A 113 9.64 5.91 -11.80
C ASN A 113 8.16 6.08 -12.19
N VAL A 114 7.33 6.61 -11.29
CA VAL A 114 5.89 6.72 -11.51
C VAL A 114 5.52 8.08 -12.08
N CYS A 115 4.81 8.08 -13.22
CA CYS A 115 4.33 9.29 -13.90
C CYS A 115 2.83 9.58 -13.69
N ASN A 116 2.07 8.62 -13.12
CA ASN A 116 0.62 8.70 -12.97
C ASN A 116 0.18 8.45 -11.53
N GLU A 117 -1.07 8.76 -11.21
CA GLU A 117 -1.68 8.40 -9.93
C GLU A 117 -1.75 6.89 -9.78
N GLN A 118 -1.16 6.36 -8.69
CA GLN A 118 -1.10 4.93 -8.43
C GLN A 118 -1.57 4.57 -7.04
N LEU A 119 -2.38 3.52 -6.97
CA LEU A 119 -2.69 2.79 -5.75
C LEU A 119 -1.88 1.50 -5.72
N ILE A 120 -1.00 1.38 -4.74
CA ILE A 120 -0.22 0.17 -4.49
C ILE A 120 -0.97 -0.65 -3.44
N VAL A 121 -1.52 -1.78 -3.86
CA VAL A 121 -2.17 -2.74 -2.97
C VAL A 121 -1.13 -3.76 -2.51
N ILE A 122 -0.92 -3.84 -1.18
CA ILE A 122 0.07 -4.69 -0.53
C ILE A 122 -0.68 -5.73 0.30
N GLU A 123 -0.63 -6.98 -0.14
CA GLU A 123 -1.36 -8.08 0.49
C GLU A 123 -0.40 -9.01 1.24
N PHE A 124 -0.70 -9.29 2.51
CA PHE A 124 -0.04 -10.36 3.25
C PHE A 124 -0.91 -10.89 4.42
N ALA A 125 -0.53 -12.06 4.94
CA ALA A 125 -1.18 -12.69 6.08
C ALA A 125 -0.18 -12.95 7.21
N ARG A 126 -0.52 -12.58 8.46
CA ARG A 126 0.27 -12.84 9.68
C ARG A 126 -0.63 -13.09 10.86
N ASP A 127 -0.08 -13.74 11.87
CA ASP A 127 -0.74 -13.95 13.17
C ASP A 127 -0.75 -12.69 14.03
N ASP A 128 0.32 -11.89 13.96
CA ASP A 128 0.49 -10.64 14.70
C ASP A 128 0.90 -9.49 13.75
N TYR A 129 -0.08 -8.71 13.34
CA TYR A 129 0.16 -7.57 12.45
C TYR A 129 0.91 -6.42 13.12
N GLY A 130 0.86 -6.32 14.44
CA GLY A 130 1.65 -5.32 15.17
C GLY A 130 3.14 -5.59 15.07
N LYS A 131 3.55 -6.87 15.10
CA LYS A 131 4.94 -7.28 14.85
C LYS A 131 5.30 -7.16 13.38
N ALA A 132 4.44 -7.67 12.49
CA ALA A 132 4.68 -7.67 11.06
C ALA A 132 4.90 -6.27 10.48
N LEU A 133 4.08 -5.30 10.86
CA LEU A 133 4.21 -3.92 10.39
C LEU A 133 5.50 -3.23 10.87
N LYS A 134 6.09 -3.67 11.99
CA LYS A 134 7.40 -3.17 12.46
C LYS A 134 8.57 -3.55 11.56
N LEU A 135 8.39 -4.53 10.68
CA LEU A 135 9.42 -4.95 9.73
C LEU A 135 9.55 -4.00 8.54
N PHE A 136 8.51 -3.23 8.28
CA PHE A 136 8.57 -2.15 7.28
C PHE A 136 9.21 -0.90 7.88
N SER A 137 9.92 -0.15 7.06
CA SER A 137 10.50 1.11 7.52
C SER A 137 9.42 2.16 7.84
N PRO A 138 9.62 3.03 8.85
CA PRO A 138 8.64 4.06 9.21
C PRO A 138 8.25 4.97 8.03
N ASN A 139 9.21 5.34 7.19
CA ASN A 139 8.95 6.15 6.00
C ASN A 139 8.09 5.42 4.96
N PHE A 140 8.18 4.10 4.90
CA PHE A 140 7.33 3.32 4.00
C PHE A 140 5.90 3.24 4.51
N LEU A 141 5.70 3.11 5.81
CA LEU A 141 4.38 3.09 6.44
C LEU A 141 3.71 4.47 6.51
N LYS A 142 4.51 5.54 6.41
CA LYS A 142 3.98 6.90 6.43
C LYS A 142 2.93 7.07 5.35
N ASP A 143 1.79 7.64 5.72
CA ASP A 143 0.64 7.91 4.84
C ASP A 143 0.02 6.68 4.16
N ALA A 144 0.30 5.48 4.67
CA ALA A 144 -0.33 4.25 4.20
C ALA A 144 -1.74 4.08 4.76
N TYR A 145 -2.62 3.49 3.95
CA TYR A 145 -3.94 3.04 4.35
C TYR A 145 -3.93 1.55 4.69
N PHE A 146 -4.85 1.14 5.57
CA PHE A 146 -4.94 -0.24 6.02
C PHE A 146 -6.38 -0.73 5.92
N LEU A 147 -6.58 -1.81 5.19
CA LEU A 147 -7.83 -2.53 5.06
C LEU A 147 -7.66 -3.90 5.72
N PHE A 148 -8.36 -4.12 6.82
CA PHE A 148 -8.34 -5.40 7.48
C PHE A 148 -9.62 -6.19 7.17
N ILE A 149 -9.47 -7.38 6.58
CA ILE A 149 -10.59 -8.25 6.23
C ILE A 149 -10.66 -9.39 7.24
N ASN A 150 -11.71 -9.34 8.07
CA ASN A 150 -11.96 -10.34 9.09
C ASN A 150 -12.96 -11.38 8.59
N SER A 151 -12.64 -12.66 8.78
CA SER A 151 -13.54 -13.79 8.58
C SER A 151 -13.26 -14.83 9.65
N ASP A 152 -14.23 -15.63 10.01
CA ASP A 152 -14.02 -16.73 10.95
C ASP A 152 -13.17 -17.84 10.32
N ILE A 153 -12.54 -18.64 11.16
CA ILE A 153 -11.58 -19.68 10.74
C ILE A 153 -12.25 -20.71 9.82
N ASN A 154 -13.44 -21.18 10.17
CA ASN A 154 -14.12 -22.21 9.40
C ASN A 154 -14.46 -21.72 7.99
N THR A 155 -14.94 -20.48 7.88
CA THR A 155 -15.17 -19.83 6.59
C THR A 155 -13.85 -19.68 5.79
N CYS A 156 -12.74 -19.35 6.46
CA CYS A 156 -11.43 -19.24 5.79
C CYS A 156 -10.97 -20.59 5.24
N ILE A 157 -11.06 -21.66 6.03
CA ILE A 157 -10.71 -23.04 5.62
C ILE A 157 -11.57 -23.45 4.42
N GLN A 158 -12.89 -23.33 4.53
CA GLN A 158 -13.80 -23.70 3.44
C GLN A 158 -13.42 -22.97 2.13
N ARG A 159 -13.17 -21.68 2.19
CA ARG A 159 -12.79 -20.89 1.00
C ARG A 159 -11.43 -21.27 0.44
N VAL A 160 -10.48 -21.72 1.27
CA VAL A 160 -9.20 -22.25 0.78
C VAL A 160 -9.41 -23.54 0.01
N HIS A 161 -10.22 -24.46 0.53
CA HIS A 161 -10.57 -25.70 -0.16
C HIS A 161 -11.33 -25.44 -1.47
N ASP A 162 -12.35 -24.58 -1.44
CA ASP A 162 -13.17 -24.25 -2.61
C ASP A 162 -12.33 -23.65 -3.75
N ARG A 163 -11.41 -22.74 -3.44
CA ARG A 163 -10.56 -22.10 -4.48
C ARG A 163 -9.57 -23.08 -5.09
N VAL A 164 -9.02 -24.02 -4.29
CA VAL A 164 -8.08 -25.01 -4.79
C VAL A 164 -8.81 -26.03 -5.68
N ALA A 165 -10.03 -26.43 -5.33
CA ALA A 165 -10.85 -27.30 -6.17
C ALA A 165 -11.21 -26.69 -7.53
N HIS A 166 -11.20 -25.36 -7.64
CA HIS A 166 -11.54 -24.60 -8.87
C HIS A 166 -10.44 -23.61 -9.26
N SER A 167 -9.17 -23.98 -9.00
CA SER A 167 -8.02 -23.10 -9.22
C SER A 167 -7.99 -22.52 -10.64
N SER A 168 -7.96 -21.20 -10.73
CA SER A 168 -7.90 -20.46 -11.99
C SER A 168 -6.75 -19.46 -12.05
N SER A 169 -6.03 -19.26 -10.95
CA SER A 169 -4.93 -18.31 -10.86
C SER A 169 -3.84 -18.76 -9.88
N ILE A 170 -2.66 -18.16 -9.98
CA ILE A 170 -1.53 -18.39 -9.07
C ILE A 170 -1.86 -17.98 -7.62
N ASP A 171 -2.86 -17.11 -7.43
CA ASP A 171 -3.34 -16.70 -6.11
C ASP A 171 -4.19 -17.78 -5.42
N ASP A 172 -4.59 -18.81 -6.17
CA ASP A 172 -5.43 -19.91 -5.67
C ASP A 172 -4.58 -21.02 -5.01
N HIS A 173 -3.61 -20.62 -4.18
CA HIS A 173 -2.71 -21.54 -3.50
C HIS A 173 -3.36 -22.22 -2.28
N PHE A 174 -2.90 -23.43 -2.00
CA PHE A 174 -3.30 -24.19 -0.82
C PHE A 174 -2.54 -23.71 0.42
N VAL A 175 -3.24 -23.63 1.54
CA VAL A 175 -2.67 -23.48 2.89
C VAL A 175 -3.35 -24.53 3.76
N SER A 176 -2.58 -25.36 4.46
CA SER A 176 -3.16 -26.47 5.24
C SER A 176 -4.03 -25.95 6.41
N ASP A 177 -5.02 -26.76 6.76
CA ASP A 177 -5.91 -26.48 7.88
C ASP A 177 -5.12 -26.38 9.19
N ASP A 178 -4.07 -27.18 9.34
CA ASP A 178 -3.17 -27.14 10.50
C ASP A 178 -2.52 -25.78 10.68
N ILE A 179 -2.04 -25.18 9.60
CA ILE A 179 -1.46 -23.83 9.64
C ILE A 179 -2.54 -22.78 9.93
N ILE A 180 -3.71 -22.89 9.31
CA ILE A 180 -4.82 -21.95 9.58
C ILE A 180 -5.28 -22.05 11.03
N CYS A 181 -5.40 -23.26 11.57
CA CYS A 181 -5.86 -23.53 12.94
C CYS A 181 -4.81 -23.28 14.00
N SER A 182 -3.51 -23.36 13.69
CA SER A 182 -2.44 -23.15 14.66
C SER A 182 -1.89 -21.72 14.60
N TYR A 183 -1.21 -21.37 13.50
CA TYR A 183 -0.52 -20.08 13.35
C TYR A 183 -1.51 -18.91 13.28
N TYR A 184 -2.58 -19.03 12.47
CA TYR A 184 -3.54 -17.94 12.31
C TYR A 184 -4.70 -17.94 13.31
N LYS A 185 -4.77 -18.90 14.23
CA LYS A 185 -5.86 -19.00 15.22
C LYS A 185 -6.03 -17.75 16.06
N ARG A 186 -4.92 -17.20 16.53
CA ARG A 186 -4.86 -16.04 17.43
C ARG A 186 -4.50 -14.76 16.69
N GLN A 187 -5.06 -14.59 15.50
CA GLN A 187 -4.76 -13.38 14.74
C GLN A 187 -5.00 -12.11 15.58
N ARG A 188 -3.92 -11.39 15.84
CA ARG A 188 -3.95 -10.13 16.59
C ARG A 188 -4.12 -8.98 15.62
N ILE A 189 -5.30 -8.38 15.67
CA ILE A 189 -5.62 -7.20 14.87
C ILE A 189 -5.01 -5.98 15.56
N PRO A 190 -4.30 -5.12 14.83
CA PRO A 190 -3.70 -3.92 15.39
C PRO A 190 -4.71 -2.90 15.97
N PHE A 191 -6.03 -3.12 15.85
CA PHE A 191 -7.06 -2.21 16.38
C PHE A 191 -7.15 -2.11 17.89
N LYS A 192 -6.74 -3.13 18.62
CA LYS A 192 -6.43 -3.02 20.03
C LYS A 192 -5.04 -2.45 20.31
N LEU A 193 -4.30 -2.24 19.31
CA LEU A 193 -3.34 -1.16 19.30
C LEU A 193 -4.06 0.18 19.37
N GLU A 194 -4.91 0.19 20.18
CA GLU A 194 -5.22 1.31 20.89
C GLU A 194 -4.03 2.11 21.12
N ARG A 195 -3.24 2.14 20.45
CA ARG A 195 -2.31 2.94 20.86
C ARG A 195 -1.05 2.66 20.30
N VAL A 196 -1.09 3.23 19.43
CA VAL A 196 -0.44 4.46 19.59
C VAL A 196 1.01 4.36 20.09
N ASP A 197 1.38 3.42 20.89
CA ASP A 197 2.77 3.41 21.38
C ASP A 197 3.77 3.00 20.31
N PHE A 198 3.43 2.11 19.44
CA PHE A 198 4.27 1.78 18.29
C PHE A 198 4.27 2.92 17.25
N LEU A 199 3.15 3.57 17.08
CA LEU A 199 2.98 4.64 16.11
C LEU A 199 3.44 5.99 16.66
N ASN A 200 3.27 6.23 17.94
CA ASN A 200 3.80 7.41 18.64
C ASN A 200 5.31 7.38 18.77
N SER A 201 5.91 6.24 19.06
CA SER A 201 7.37 6.12 19.12
C SER A 201 8.07 6.43 17.79
N ASN A 202 7.39 6.24 16.68
CA ASN A 202 7.87 6.53 15.33
C ASN A 202 7.27 7.81 14.70
N LYS A 203 6.55 8.65 15.47
CA LYS A 203 5.89 9.89 14.99
C LYS A 203 4.91 9.67 13.82
N VAL A 204 4.34 8.48 13.70
CA VAL A 204 3.34 8.16 12.67
C VAL A 204 1.95 8.43 13.25
N GLN A 205 1.56 9.69 13.34
CA GLN A 205 0.32 10.15 13.99
C GLN A 205 -0.98 9.77 13.27
N VAL A 206 -0.97 9.11 12.13
CA VAL A 206 -2.12 9.12 11.20
C VAL A 206 -2.83 7.79 11.04
N ILE A 207 -2.38 6.70 11.65
CA ILE A 207 -2.89 5.36 11.30
C ILE A 207 -4.29 5.06 11.85
N THR A 208 -4.73 5.68 12.92
CA THR A 208 -6.06 5.41 13.49
C THR A 208 -7.22 5.86 12.59
N THR A 209 -7.04 6.88 11.77
CA THR A 209 -8.05 7.37 10.83
C THR A 209 -8.03 6.66 9.47
N LYS A 210 -6.91 6.04 9.13
CA LYS A 210 -6.69 5.37 7.83
C LYS A 210 -6.98 3.87 7.85
N MET A 211 -7.37 3.31 9.00
CA MET A 211 -7.62 1.87 9.13
C MET A 211 -9.11 1.54 9.04
N HIS A 212 -9.47 0.58 8.20
CA HIS A 212 -10.83 0.15 7.99
C HIS A 212 -10.99 -1.37 8.18
N LEU A 213 -11.99 -1.78 8.96
CA LEU A 213 -12.30 -3.19 9.21
C LEU A 213 -13.55 -3.61 8.44
N ILE A 214 -13.44 -4.64 7.63
CA ILE A 214 -14.57 -5.28 6.98
C ILE A 214 -14.75 -6.71 7.52
N ASN A 215 -15.90 -6.95 8.13
CA ASN A 215 -16.34 -8.31 8.45
C ASN A 215 -16.91 -8.95 7.18
N ASN A 216 -16.21 -9.94 6.65
CA ASN A 216 -16.60 -10.63 5.41
C ASN A 216 -17.51 -11.82 5.71
N LYS A 217 -18.69 -11.52 6.31
CA LYS A 217 -19.74 -12.51 6.63
C LYS A 217 -21.03 -12.29 5.84
N GLY A 218 -21.10 -11.22 5.07
CA GLY A 218 -22.31 -10.87 4.30
C GLY A 218 -22.28 -11.42 2.87
N SER A 219 -23.23 -10.95 2.07
CA SER A 219 -23.26 -11.28 0.65
C SER A 219 -22.06 -10.66 -0.10
N GLN A 220 -21.74 -11.23 -1.27
CA GLN A 220 -20.72 -10.67 -2.17
C GLN A 220 -21.03 -9.21 -2.54
N GLN A 221 -22.29 -8.87 -2.72
CA GLN A 221 -22.70 -7.49 -3.05
C GLN A 221 -22.42 -6.52 -1.90
N ASP A 222 -22.67 -6.93 -0.65
CA ASP A 222 -22.34 -6.10 0.53
C ASP A 222 -20.85 -5.90 0.69
N PHE A 223 -20.08 -6.96 0.45
CA PHE A 223 -18.62 -6.88 0.47
C PHE A 223 -18.12 -5.88 -0.57
N THR A 224 -18.56 -6.01 -1.82
CA THR A 224 -18.22 -5.10 -2.92
C THR A 224 -18.59 -3.64 -2.59
N LYS A 225 -19.80 -3.39 -2.07
CA LYS A 225 -20.22 -2.04 -1.66
C LYS A 225 -19.31 -1.43 -0.59
N LYS A 226 -18.88 -2.23 0.40
CA LYS A 226 -17.99 -1.77 1.46
C LYS A 226 -16.60 -1.43 0.91
N ILE A 227 -16.04 -2.29 0.06
CA ILE A 227 -14.76 -2.04 -0.61
C ILE A 227 -14.83 -0.74 -1.43
N ASN A 228 -15.81 -0.61 -2.31
CA ASN A 228 -15.94 0.56 -3.17
C ASN A 228 -16.09 1.88 -2.38
N ARG A 229 -16.87 1.87 -1.29
CA ARG A 229 -17.00 3.04 -0.43
C ARG A 229 -15.67 3.41 0.22
N PHE A 230 -14.93 2.43 0.70
CA PHE A 230 -13.63 2.66 1.32
C PHE A 230 -12.63 3.23 0.32
N ILE A 231 -12.51 2.64 -0.87
CA ILE A 231 -11.60 3.13 -1.92
C ILE A 231 -11.97 4.54 -2.38
N ASN A 232 -13.27 4.81 -2.58
CA ASN A 232 -13.74 6.16 -2.93
C ASN A 232 -13.36 7.19 -1.84
N SER A 233 -13.39 6.81 -0.56
CA SER A 233 -12.96 7.69 0.52
C SER A 233 -11.45 7.97 0.49
N ILE A 234 -10.63 6.98 0.14
CA ILE A 234 -9.18 7.15 -0.04
C ILE A 234 -8.91 8.14 -1.17
N ILE A 235 -9.49 7.88 -2.35
CA ILE A 235 -9.24 8.71 -3.54
C ILE A 235 -9.65 10.16 -3.29
N LYS A 236 -10.84 10.38 -2.71
CA LYS A 236 -11.30 11.74 -2.36
C LYS A 236 -10.37 12.44 -1.36
N HIS A 237 -9.88 11.72 -0.37
CA HIS A 237 -8.93 12.27 0.59
C HIS A 237 -7.62 12.69 -0.09
N GLU A 238 -7.06 11.85 -0.94
CA GLU A 238 -5.82 12.14 -1.66
C GLU A 238 -5.99 13.32 -2.65
N GLU A 239 -7.13 13.41 -3.33
CA GLU A 239 -7.45 14.54 -4.21
C GLU A 239 -7.60 15.86 -3.42
N GLN A 240 -8.19 15.83 -2.23
CA GLN A 240 -8.29 17.00 -1.34
C GLN A 240 -6.92 17.45 -0.82
N GLU A 241 -6.09 16.52 -0.36
CA GLU A 241 -4.72 16.81 0.10
C GLU A 241 -3.88 17.47 -1.01
N LYS A 242 -3.96 16.94 -2.24
CA LYS A 242 -3.28 17.52 -3.40
C LYS A 242 -3.77 18.94 -3.70
N SER A 243 -5.08 19.15 -3.71
CA SER A 243 -5.67 20.46 -3.97
C SER A 243 -5.23 21.49 -2.92
N SER A 244 -5.18 21.09 -1.66
CA SER A 244 -4.71 21.94 -0.55
C SER A 244 -3.22 22.26 -0.66
N SER A 245 -2.40 21.30 -1.06
CA SER A 245 -0.95 21.51 -1.27
C SER A 245 -0.69 22.49 -2.40
N ILE A 246 -1.35 22.33 -3.55
CA ILE A 246 -1.22 23.23 -4.70
C ILE A 246 -1.63 24.66 -4.33
N LEU A 247 -2.73 24.82 -3.58
CA LEU A 247 -3.19 26.12 -3.11
C LEU A 247 -2.16 26.77 -2.16
N GLY A 248 -1.60 25.98 -1.24
CA GLY A 248 -0.56 26.42 -0.32
C GLY A 248 0.71 26.91 -1.04
N GLU A 249 1.18 26.15 -2.04
CA GLU A 249 2.32 26.55 -2.87
C GLU A 249 2.04 27.83 -3.65
N ALA A 250 0.86 27.94 -4.26
CA ALA A 250 0.47 29.13 -5.00
C ALA A 250 0.40 30.40 -4.10
N LEU A 251 -0.13 30.26 -2.89
CA LEU A 251 -0.18 31.37 -1.90
C LEU A 251 1.23 31.77 -1.45
N THR A 252 2.11 30.81 -1.22
CA THR A 252 3.51 31.07 -0.83
C THR A 252 4.25 31.79 -1.94
N GLN A 253 4.10 31.37 -3.19
CA GLN A 253 4.72 31.99 -4.35
C GLN A 253 4.17 33.42 -4.60
N TRP A 254 2.86 33.61 -4.40
CA TRP A 254 2.25 34.93 -4.48
C TRP A 254 2.77 35.88 -3.40
N GLY A 255 2.90 35.41 -2.15
CA GLY A 255 3.48 36.15 -1.04
C GLY A 255 4.95 36.59 -1.33
N HIS A 256 5.79 35.68 -1.83
CA HIS A 256 7.16 35.97 -2.22
C HIS A 256 7.24 37.03 -3.32
N ASN A 257 6.43 36.91 -4.37
CA ASN A 257 6.41 37.88 -5.46
C ASN A 257 5.93 39.26 -4.98
N HIS A 258 4.95 39.34 -4.08
CA HIS A 258 4.50 40.61 -3.50
C HIS A 258 5.57 41.30 -2.64
N ILE A 259 6.36 40.54 -1.89
CA ILE A 259 7.46 41.04 -1.06
C ILE A 259 8.57 41.60 -1.98
N LEU A 260 8.93 40.88 -3.03
CA LEU A 260 9.95 41.31 -3.99
C LEU A 260 9.55 42.59 -4.74
N VAL A 261 8.29 42.69 -5.16
CA VAL A 261 7.74 43.92 -5.80
C VAL A 261 7.74 45.11 -4.85
N ARG A 262 7.41 44.90 -3.57
CA ARG A 262 7.48 45.94 -2.55
C ARG A 262 8.92 46.39 -2.27
N ALA A 263 9.84 45.46 -2.15
CA ALA A 263 11.26 45.73 -1.94
C ALA A 263 11.89 46.49 -3.13
N SER A 264 11.56 46.14 -4.38
CA SER A 264 12.01 46.85 -5.56
C SER A 264 11.46 48.26 -5.66
N LYS A 265 10.19 48.50 -5.32
CA LYS A 265 9.61 49.85 -5.25
C LYS A 265 10.22 50.72 -4.17
N LEU A 266 10.53 50.14 -2.99
CA LEU A 266 11.25 50.87 -1.93
C LEU A 266 12.68 51.21 -2.33
N ARG A 267 13.37 50.32 -3.02
CA ARG A 267 14.74 50.56 -3.54
C ARG A 267 14.77 51.69 -4.60
N MET A 268 13.79 51.71 -5.51
CA MET A 268 13.66 52.78 -6.50
C MET A 268 13.33 54.12 -5.85
N ARG A 269 12.49 54.19 -4.82
CA ARG A 269 12.22 55.42 -4.06
C ARG A 269 13.44 55.94 -3.30
N ALA A 270 14.23 55.05 -2.69
CA ALA A 270 15.45 55.42 -1.99
C ALA A 270 16.50 56.00 -2.95
N VAL A 271 16.66 55.44 -4.16
CA VAL A 271 17.57 55.92 -5.18
C VAL A 271 17.12 57.29 -5.74
N SER A 272 15.81 57.55 -5.86
CA SER A 272 15.28 58.86 -6.29
C SER A 272 15.48 59.98 -5.26
N LEU A 273 15.48 59.64 -3.97
CA LEU A 273 15.72 60.59 -2.86
C LEU A 273 17.20 60.96 -2.68
N LEU A 274 18.12 60.15 -3.18
CA LEU A 274 19.57 60.40 -3.13
C LEU A 274 20.09 61.17 -4.36
N ARG A 275 19.25 61.49 -5.35
CA ARG A 275 19.58 62.24 -6.56
C ARG A 275 19.05 63.68 -6.56
N ASN A 276 18.36 64.10 -5.54
CA ASN A 276 17.98 65.48 -5.24
C ASN A 276 18.78 66.00 -4.03
#